data_8637713c93d97f7947529c69203a745e
#
_entry.id   8637713c93d97f7947529c69203a745e
#
_cell.length_a   1.000
_cell.length_b   1.000
_cell.length_c   1.000
_cell.angle_alpha   90.00
_cell.angle_beta   90.00
_cell.angle_gamma   90.00
#
_symmetry.space_group_name_H-M   'P 1'
#
loop_
_entity.id
_entity.type
_entity.pdbx_description
1 polymer ?
#
loop_
_entity_poly.entity_id
_entity_poly.type
_entity_poly.pdbx_seq_one_letter_code
_entity_poly.pdbx_strand_id
1 'polypeptide(L)'
;MQQISPAQFKDWLQEAASLGQPLVLDVRETWECQLASIAPEGCEVMIMPMQTVPARLTELDKERPIACLCHHGGRSMQVGAFLERQGFTQITNISGGINAWSSEVDPSIPVY
;
A
#
# COMPACT_ATOMS: atom_id res chain seq x y z
N MET A 1 8.99 9.18 -5.11
CA MET A 1 7.99 8.12 -4.84
C MET A 1 7.48 7.56 -6.17
N GLN A 2 7.55 6.25 -6.31
CA GLN A 2 7.05 5.58 -7.50
C GLN A 2 5.52 5.47 -7.44
N GLN A 3 4.87 5.58 -8.61
CA GLN A 3 3.43 5.35 -8.75
C GLN A 3 3.24 4.11 -9.60
N ILE A 4 2.41 3.17 -9.15
CA ILE A 4 2.05 1.99 -9.94
C ILE A 4 0.54 1.84 -9.96
N SER A 5 0.01 1.23 -11.02
CA SER A 5 -1.39 0.78 -11.03
C SER A 5 -1.47 -0.61 -10.39
N PRO A 6 -2.66 -1.07 -9.98
CA PRO A 6 -2.82 -2.44 -9.49
C PRO A 6 -2.36 -3.49 -10.51
N ALA A 7 -2.56 -3.25 -11.81
CA ALA A 7 -2.10 -4.15 -12.86
C ALA A 7 -0.58 -4.31 -12.88
N GLN A 8 0.16 -3.34 -12.36
CA GLN A 8 1.63 -3.36 -12.30
C GLN A 8 2.15 -3.94 -10.98
N PHE A 9 1.27 -4.30 -10.05
CA PHE A 9 1.67 -4.74 -8.71
C PHE A 9 2.54 -6.00 -8.76
N LYS A 10 2.19 -6.95 -9.62
CA LYS A 10 2.93 -8.21 -9.71
C LYS A 10 4.40 -7.98 -10.10
N ASP A 11 4.64 -7.09 -11.05
CA ASP A 11 6.00 -6.73 -11.47
C ASP A 11 6.73 -5.99 -10.36
N TRP A 12 6.04 -5.05 -9.69
CA TRP A 12 6.61 -4.38 -8.53
C TRP A 12 7.03 -5.38 -7.44
N LEU A 13 6.17 -6.37 -7.17
CA LEU A 13 6.41 -7.36 -6.14
C LEU A 13 7.67 -8.19 -6.44
N GLN A 14 7.88 -8.57 -7.70
CA GLN A 14 9.08 -9.32 -8.10
C GLN A 14 10.35 -8.50 -7.87
N GLU A 15 10.35 -7.24 -8.26
CA GLU A 15 11.49 -6.34 -8.03
C GLU A 15 11.71 -6.10 -6.53
N ALA A 16 10.65 -5.85 -5.80
CA ALA A 16 10.71 -5.56 -4.36
C ALA A 16 11.25 -6.75 -3.56
N ALA A 17 10.90 -7.98 -3.95
CA ALA A 17 11.36 -9.18 -3.27
C ALA A 17 12.88 -9.35 -3.32
N SER A 18 13.55 -8.78 -4.32
CA SER A 18 15.02 -8.81 -4.39
C SER A 18 15.67 -7.75 -3.50
N LEU A 19 14.91 -6.78 -3.01
CA LEU A 19 15.39 -5.65 -2.21
C LEU A 19 15.02 -5.79 -0.72
N GLY A 20 14.16 -6.73 -0.37
CA GLY A 20 13.71 -6.93 1.00
C GLY A 20 12.40 -7.70 1.05
N GLN A 21 11.69 -7.60 2.17
CA GLN A 21 10.37 -8.22 2.33
C GLN A 21 9.29 -7.19 1.97
N PRO A 22 8.61 -7.35 0.82
CA PRO A 22 7.62 -6.38 0.40
C PRO A 22 6.46 -6.26 1.38
N LEU A 23 5.96 -5.04 1.55
CA LEU A 23 4.83 -4.73 2.43
C LEU A 23 3.83 -3.88 1.66
N VAL A 24 2.56 -4.25 1.73
CA VAL A 24 1.46 -3.34 1.40
C VAL A 24 1.01 -2.67 2.69
N LEU A 25 1.09 -1.36 2.74
CA LEU A 25 0.62 -0.57 3.87
C LEU A 25 -0.75 -0.01 3.51
N ASP A 26 -1.79 -0.61 4.10
CA ASP A 26 -3.17 -0.20 3.89
C ASP A 26 -3.52 0.88 4.90
N VAL A 27 -3.66 2.12 4.42
CA VAL A 27 -3.85 3.29 5.29
C VAL A 27 -5.31 3.70 5.43
N ARG A 28 -6.23 2.81 5.01
CA ARG A 28 -7.66 3.04 5.15
C ARG A 28 -8.12 2.83 6.60
N GLU A 29 -9.33 3.31 6.88
CA GLU A 29 -9.96 3.04 8.17
C GLU A 29 -10.34 1.55 8.29
N THR A 30 -10.40 1.07 9.53
CA THR A 30 -10.69 -0.34 9.80
C THR A 30 -12.02 -0.78 9.20
N TRP A 31 -13.05 0.08 9.25
CA TRP A 31 -14.36 -0.25 8.69
C TRP A 31 -14.30 -0.43 7.16
N GLU A 32 -13.43 0.34 6.48
CA GLU A 32 -13.24 0.17 5.03
C GLU A 32 -12.63 -1.21 4.72
N CYS A 33 -11.65 -1.61 5.52
CA CYS A 33 -10.98 -2.90 5.35
C CYS A 33 -11.90 -4.09 5.59
N GLN A 34 -12.94 -3.90 6.40
CA GLN A 34 -13.97 -4.91 6.60
C GLN A 34 -14.90 -5.05 5.40
N LEU A 35 -15.08 -3.97 4.63
CA LEU A 35 -15.90 -4.00 3.42
C LEU A 35 -15.17 -4.66 2.24
N ALA A 36 -13.88 -4.39 2.09
CA ALA A 36 -13.07 -4.91 1.00
C ALA A 36 -11.61 -4.90 1.41
N SER A 37 -10.86 -5.96 1.07
CA SER A 37 -9.44 -6.08 1.39
C SER A 37 -8.72 -6.84 0.29
N ILE A 38 -7.41 -6.66 0.19
CA ILE A 38 -6.55 -7.46 -0.67
C ILE A 38 -5.65 -8.35 0.19
N ALA A 39 -5.26 -9.48 -0.36
CA ALA A 39 -4.31 -10.39 0.28
C ALA A 39 -3.42 -11.03 -0.77
N PRO A 40 -2.53 -10.24 -1.41
CA PRO A 40 -1.68 -10.75 -2.48
C PRO A 40 -0.67 -11.76 -1.95
N GLU A 41 -0.42 -12.81 -2.71
CA GLU A 41 0.58 -13.81 -2.37
C GLU A 41 1.99 -13.20 -2.42
N GLY A 42 2.86 -13.65 -1.52
CA GLY A 42 4.26 -13.22 -1.49
C GLY A 42 4.48 -11.85 -0.86
N CYS A 43 3.47 -11.30 -0.19
CA CYS A 43 3.52 -9.96 0.36
C CYS A 43 2.72 -9.89 1.66
N GLU A 44 3.28 -9.24 2.66
CA GLU A 44 2.55 -8.91 3.88
C GLU A 44 1.64 -7.72 3.62
N VAL A 45 0.45 -7.71 4.23
CA VAL A 45 -0.42 -6.54 4.27
C VAL A 45 -0.56 -6.10 5.72
N MET A 46 -0.22 -4.85 6.00
CA MET A 46 -0.38 -4.26 7.32
C MET A 46 -1.40 -3.15 7.25
N ILE A 47 -2.43 -3.22 8.09
CA ILE A 47 -3.44 -2.17 8.19
C ILE A 47 -2.96 -1.14 9.21
N MET A 48 -2.79 0.10 8.76
CA MET A 48 -2.33 1.19 9.60
C MET A 48 -3.06 2.46 9.15
N PRO A 49 -4.22 2.76 9.76
CA PRO A 49 -4.99 3.95 9.37
C PRO A 49 -4.14 5.20 9.29
N MET A 50 -4.36 6.00 8.27
CA MET A 50 -3.52 7.15 7.91
C MET A 50 -3.13 8.02 9.09
N GLN A 51 -4.10 8.33 9.98
CA GLN A 51 -3.85 9.23 11.11
C GLN A 51 -3.00 8.59 12.21
N THR A 52 -2.85 7.27 12.22
CA THR A 52 -2.04 6.56 13.21
C THR A 52 -0.58 6.40 12.76
N VAL A 53 -0.28 6.65 11.51
CA VAL A 53 1.06 6.41 10.95
C VAL A 53 2.16 7.18 11.69
N PRO A 54 2.01 8.49 11.99
CA PRO A 54 3.08 9.21 12.70
C PRO A 54 3.43 8.60 14.05
N ALA A 55 2.43 8.17 14.83
CA ALA A 55 2.66 7.58 16.15
C ALA A 55 3.20 6.15 16.08
N ARG A 56 3.02 5.47 14.94
CA ARG A 56 3.39 4.07 14.75
C ARG A 56 4.60 3.90 13.83
N LEU A 57 5.33 4.97 13.59
CA LEU A 57 6.42 4.98 12.62
C LEU A 57 7.50 3.93 12.94
N THR A 58 7.74 3.66 14.22
CA THR A 58 8.75 2.69 14.65
C THR A 58 8.37 1.24 14.33
N GLU A 59 7.12 0.97 13.96
CA GLU A 59 6.69 -0.36 13.53
C GLU A 59 7.10 -0.65 12.08
N LEU A 60 7.60 0.35 11.37
CA LEU A 60 7.97 0.24 9.96
C LEU A 60 9.48 0.30 9.78
N ASP A 61 10.01 -0.53 8.88
CA ASP A 61 11.43 -0.52 8.53
C ASP A 61 11.65 0.45 7.37
N LYS A 62 12.55 1.42 7.57
CA LYS A 62 12.82 2.47 6.57
C LYS A 62 13.43 1.95 5.28
N GLU A 63 14.02 0.78 5.29
CA GLU A 63 14.64 0.18 4.12
C GLU A 63 13.76 -0.86 3.42
N ARG A 64 12.62 -1.17 4.01
CA ARG A 64 11.70 -2.14 3.46
C ARG A 64 10.94 -1.57 2.27
N PRO A 65 10.75 -2.35 1.16
CA PRO A 65 9.87 -1.90 0.07
C PRO A 65 8.42 -1.85 0.55
N ILE A 66 7.80 -0.67 0.45
CA ILE A 66 6.43 -0.44 0.93
C ILE A 66 5.59 0.14 -0.20
N ALA A 67 4.48 -0.52 -0.50
CA ALA A 67 3.45 -0.01 -1.41
C ALA A 67 2.26 0.46 -0.57
N CYS A 68 1.94 1.73 -0.66
CA CYS A 68 0.84 2.33 0.11
C CYS A 68 -0.47 2.19 -0.65
N LEU A 69 -1.53 1.79 0.06
CA LEU A 69 -2.86 1.53 -0.48
C LEU A 69 -3.92 2.31 0.28
N CYS A 70 -4.85 2.90 -0.45
CA CYS A 70 -6.08 3.44 0.14
C CYS A 70 -7.27 3.17 -0.78
N HIS A 71 -8.37 3.94 -0.66
CA HIS A 71 -9.57 3.72 -1.48
C HIS A 71 -9.32 4.06 -2.95
N HIS A 72 -8.85 5.30 -3.23
CA HIS A 72 -8.66 5.81 -4.58
C HIS A 72 -7.22 6.31 -4.88
N GLY A 73 -6.30 6.23 -3.93
CA GLY A 73 -4.90 6.59 -4.13
C GLY A 73 -4.45 7.91 -3.52
N GLY A 74 -5.36 8.76 -3.02
CA GLY A 74 -5.01 10.07 -2.47
C GLY A 74 -4.40 10.04 -1.08
N ARG A 75 -5.05 9.35 -0.15
CA ARG A 75 -4.54 9.20 1.23
C ARG A 75 -3.22 8.46 1.24
N SER A 76 -3.09 7.41 0.45
CA SER A 76 -1.86 6.63 0.36
C SER A 76 -0.71 7.43 -0.23
N MET A 77 -0.99 8.32 -1.18
CA MET A 77 0.03 9.22 -1.71
C MET A 77 0.54 10.19 -0.64
N GLN A 78 -0.36 10.74 0.19
CA GLN A 78 0.02 11.61 1.30
C GLN A 78 0.87 10.87 2.33
N VAL A 79 0.49 9.64 2.68
CA VAL A 79 1.28 8.81 3.60
C VAL A 79 2.65 8.50 3.01
N GLY A 80 2.70 8.12 1.74
CA GLY A 80 3.97 7.85 1.06
C GLY A 80 4.92 9.04 1.10
N ALA A 81 4.40 10.23 0.82
CA ALA A 81 5.19 11.47 0.88
C ALA A 81 5.69 11.75 2.30
N PHE A 82 4.85 11.51 3.30
CA PHE A 82 5.26 11.64 4.71
C PHE A 82 6.39 10.67 5.05
N LEU A 83 6.26 9.40 4.65
CA LEU A 83 7.28 8.38 4.93
C LEU A 83 8.60 8.75 4.28
N GLU A 84 8.58 9.25 3.05
CA GLU A 84 9.80 9.69 2.38
C GLU A 84 10.49 10.83 3.14
N ARG A 85 9.73 11.78 3.66
CA ARG A 85 10.28 12.86 4.50
C ARG A 85 10.86 12.33 5.79
N GLN A 86 10.42 11.17 6.26
CA GLN A 86 10.95 10.52 7.45
C GLN A 86 12.15 9.61 7.17
N GLY A 87 12.63 9.59 5.93
CA GLY A 87 13.84 8.83 5.56
C GLY A 87 13.57 7.44 5.00
N PHE A 88 12.32 7.11 4.67
CA PHE A 88 11.98 5.86 4.00
C PHE A 88 12.42 5.93 2.54
N THR A 89 13.15 4.91 2.05
CA THR A 89 13.86 4.98 0.78
C THR A 89 13.17 4.24 -0.37
N GLN A 90 12.21 3.35 -0.07
CA GLN A 90 11.60 2.48 -1.07
C GLN A 90 10.07 2.54 -0.98
N ILE A 91 9.52 3.71 -1.25
CA ILE A 91 8.08 3.96 -1.13
C ILE A 91 7.43 4.02 -2.51
N THR A 92 6.32 3.32 -2.65
CA THR A 92 5.50 3.27 -3.86
C THR A 92 4.06 3.56 -3.49
N ASN A 93 3.34 4.28 -4.33
CA ASN A 93 1.89 4.47 -4.17
C ASN A 93 1.14 3.62 -5.19
N ILE A 94 0.08 2.93 -4.74
CA ILE A 94 -0.81 2.19 -5.64
C ILE A 94 -1.89 3.16 -6.12
N SER A 95 -1.71 3.66 -7.34
CA SER A 95 -2.62 4.63 -7.96
C SER A 95 -3.99 4.01 -8.18
N GLY A 96 -5.03 4.77 -7.88
CA GLY A 96 -6.41 4.30 -7.99
C GLY A 96 -6.86 3.42 -6.83
N GLY A 97 -5.95 3.00 -5.97
CA GLY A 97 -6.23 2.28 -4.74
C GLY A 97 -6.96 0.96 -4.94
N ILE A 98 -7.69 0.54 -3.90
CA ILE A 98 -8.44 -0.72 -3.97
C ILE A 98 -9.59 -0.66 -4.97
N ASN A 99 -10.10 0.54 -5.27
CA ASN A 99 -11.12 0.72 -6.30
C ASN A 99 -10.58 0.27 -7.67
N ALA A 100 -9.39 0.72 -8.06
CA ALA A 100 -8.76 0.28 -9.29
C ALA A 100 -8.33 -1.18 -9.21
N TRP A 101 -7.95 -1.66 -8.03
CA TRP A 101 -7.61 -3.08 -7.84
C TRP A 101 -8.78 -3.98 -8.20
N SER A 102 -9.99 -3.62 -7.77
CA SER A 102 -11.20 -4.35 -8.10
C SER A 102 -11.44 -4.41 -9.61
N SER A 103 -11.22 -3.30 -10.32
CA SER A 103 -11.48 -3.26 -11.77
C SER A 103 -10.36 -3.86 -12.61
N GLU A 104 -9.11 -3.80 -12.15
CA GLU A 104 -7.95 -4.19 -12.96
C GLU A 104 -7.41 -5.58 -12.63
N VAL A 105 -7.54 -6.03 -11.39
CA VAL A 105 -6.89 -7.26 -10.93
C VAL A 105 -7.89 -8.31 -10.48
N ASP A 106 -8.81 -7.96 -9.57
CA ASP A 106 -9.68 -8.93 -8.94
C ASP A 106 -11.11 -8.37 -8.80
N PRO A 107 -11.99 -8.66 -9.77
CA PRO A 107 -13.37 -8.14 -9.73
C PRO A 107 -14.22 -8.73 -8.60
N SER A 108 -13.75 -9.77 -7.90
CA SER A 108 -14.44 -10.28 -6.72
C SER A 108 -14.34 -9.38 -5.51
N ILE A 109 -13.39 -8.43 -5.51
CA ILE A 109 -13.26 -7.45 -4.43
C ILE A 109 -14.38 -6.43 -4.55
N PRO A 110 -15.20 -6.27 -3.48
CA PRO A 110 -16.32 -5.33 -3.52
C PRO A 110 -15.87 -3.88 -3.77
N VAL A 111 -16.68 -3.17 -4.53
CA VAL A 111 -16.54 -1.71 -4.72
C VAL A 111 -17.43 -1.03 -3.67
N TYR A 112 -16.87 0.00 -3.02
CA TYR A 112 -17.64 0.72 -1.99
C TYR A 112 -17.49 2.22 -2.11
#